data_3b0b1149bf14789f6a901d7ea2466d18
#
_entry.id   3b0b1149bf14789f6a901d7ea2466d18
#
_cell.length_a   1.000
_cell.length_b   1.000
_cell.length_c   1.000
_cell.angle_alpha   90.00
_cell.angle_beta   90.00
_cell.angle_gamma   90.00
#
_symmetry.space_group_name_H-M   'P 1'
#
loop_
_entity.id
_entity.type
_entity.pdbx_description
1 polymer ?
#
loop_
_entity_poly.entity_id
_entity_poly.type
_entity_poly.pdbx_seq_one_letter_code
_entity_poly.pdbx_strand_id
1 'polypeptide(L)'
;MNYELLGNQIRKRRKEKKYTLEQLAEKLDVSTTFIGQIERAKGIPSLETLVKIANVLEISIDSLLFGDLNNKSGSNHFVKKVAELTETFSPKEKELLLKSIEIINEYRNNAK
;
A
#
# COMPACT_ATOMS: atom_id res chain seq x y z
N MET A 1 3.06 10.65 1.05
CA MET A 1 3.25 9.18 1.05
C MET A 1 4.73 8.84 1.03
N ASN A 2 5.12 7.83 1.75
CA ASN A 2 6.52 7.38 1.77
C ASN A 2 6.74 6.32 0.69
N TYR A 3 7.25 6.72 -0.46
CA TYR A 3 7.47 5.82 -1.60
C TYR A 3 8.60 4.82 -1.36
N GLU A 4 9.56 5.18 -0.53
CA GLU A 4 10.64 4.26 -0.16
C GLU A 4 10.09 3.10 0.68
N LEU A 5 9.25 3.41 1.64
CA LEU A 5 8.58 2.38 2.45
C LEU A 5 7.72 1.49 1.56
N LEU A 6 6.92 2.09 0.69
CA LEU A 6 6.08 1.34 -0.25
C LEU A 6 6.90 0.38 -1.10
N GLY A 7 7.95 0.88 -1.72
CA GLY A 7 8.82 0.05 -2.56
C GLY A 7 9.46 -1.09 -1.78
N ASN A 8 9.91 -0.82 -0.57
CA ASN A 8 10.52 -1.83 0.30
C ASN A 8 9.50 -2.90 0.71
N GLN A 9 8.26 -2.52 1.01
CA GLN A 9 7.22 -3.47 1.36
C GLN A 9 6.86 -4.37 0.18
N ILE A 10 6.79 -3.80 -1.03
CA ILE A 10 6.53 -4.57 -2.25
C ILE A 10 7.65 -5.58 -2.46
N ARG A 11 8.90 -5.14 -2.38
CA ARG A 11 10.06 -6.01 -2.57
C ARG A 11 10.12 -7.12 -1.54
N LYS A 12 9.89 -6.78 -0.27
CA LYS A 12 9.89 -7.75 0.83
C LYS A 12 8.85 -8.83 0.59
N ARG A 13 7.62 -8.42 0.29
CA ARG A 13 6.53 -9.37 0.08
C ARG A 13 6.73 -10.19 -1.18
N ARG A 14 7.27 -9.58 -2.23
CA ARG A 14 7.62 -10.30 -3.45
C ARG A 14 8.58 -11.45 -3.16
N LYS A 15 9.62 -11.17 -2.36
CA LYS A 15 10.61 -12.16 -1.99
C LYS A 15 10.02 -13.25 -1.09
N GLU A 16 9.14 -12.89 -0.18
CA GLU A 16 8.44 -13.87 0.65
C GLU A 16 7.61 -14.83 -0.20
N LYS A 17 7.01 -14.32 -1.27
CA LYS A 17 6.25 -15.12 -2.25
C LYS A 17 7.15 -15.85 -3.23
N LYS A 18 8.46 -15.62 -3.15
CA LYS A 18 9.47 -16.24 -4.04
C LYS A 18 9.26 -15.88 -5.52
N TYR A 19 8.75 -14.68 -5.77
CA TYR A 19 8.62 -14.16 -7.12
C TYR A 19 9.88 -13.41 -7.53
N THR A 20 10.33 -13.64 -8.77
CA THR A 20 11.30 -12.75 -9.38
C THR A 20 10.61 -11.46 -9.78
N LEU A 21 11.39 -10.43 -10.10
CA LEU A 21 10.84 -9.17 -10.57
C LEU A 21 10.04 -9.39 -11.86
N GLU A 22 10.56 -10.21 -12.76
CA GLU A 22 9.90 -10.56 -14.02
C GLU A 22 8.58 -11.27 -13.79
N GLN A 23 8.54 -12.20 -12.84
CA GLN A 23 7.32 -12.93 -12.52
C GLN A 23 6.25 -12.00 -11.95
N LEU A 24 6.64 -11.08 -11.07
CA LEU A 24 5.68 -10.13 -10.53
C LEU A 24 5.16 -9.20 -11.63
N ALA A 25 6.04 -8.69 -12.49
CA ALA A 25 5.65 -7.84 -13.61
C ALA A 25 4.65 -8.53 -14.53
N GLU A 26 4.89 -9.81 -14.83
CA GLU A 26 3.99 -10.61 -15.66
C GLU A 26 2.62 -10.75 -15.01
N LYS A 27 2.57 -11.05 -13.72
CA LYS A 27 1.31 -11.19 -12.98
C LYS A 27 0.51 -9.89 -12.93
N LEU A 28 1.20 -8.75 -12.95
CA LEU A 28 0.59 -7.43 -12.91
C LEU A 28 0.29 -6.89 -14.31
N ASP A 29 0.75 -7.57 -15.35
CA ASP A 29 0.63 -7.12 -16.75
C ASP A 29 1.29 -5.74 -16.93
N VAL A 30 2.49 -5.59 -16.40
CA VAL A 30 3.31 -4.38 -16.55
C VAL A 30 4.74 -4.77 -16.91
N SER A 31 5.54 -3.79 -17.30
CA SER A 31 6.94 -4.04 -17.62
C SER A 31 7.77 -4.29 -16.35
N THR A 32 8.83 -5.07 -16.47
CA THR A 32 9.78 -5.31 -15.40
C THR A 32 10.43 -3.99 -14.96
N THR A 33 10.73 -3.12 -15.91
CA THR A 33 11.29 -1.80 -15.63
C THR A 33 10.37 -0.97 -14.74
N PHE A 34 9.08 -0.98 -15.04
CA PHE A 34 8.08 -0.22 -14.28
C PHE A 34 8.02 -0.67 -12.81
N ILE A 35 7.88 -1.99 -12.60
CA ILE A 35 7.77 -2.50 -11.23
C ILE A 35 9.10 -2.33 -10.47
N GLY A 36 10.22 -2.47 -11.16
CA GLY A 36 11.53 -2.22 -10.57
C GLY A 36 11.69 -0.77 -10.12
N GLN A 37 11.19 0.17 -10.89
CA GLN A 37 11.21 1.59 -10.52
C GLN A 37 10.37 1.84 -9.25
N ILE A 38 9.21 1.20 -9.16
CA ILE A 38 8.36 1.32 -7.97
C ILE A 38 9.09 0.78 -6.73
N GLU A 39 9.74 -0.37 -6.84
CA GLU A 39 10.49 -0.95 -5.72
C GLU A 39 11.65 -0.06 -5.26
N ARG A 40 12.23 0.72 -6.18
CA ARG A 40 13.34 1.62 -5.87
C ARG A 40 12.90 3.05 -5.55
N ALA A 41 11.58 3.27 -5.43
CA ALA A 41 11.00 4.59 -5.18
C ALA A 41 11.32 5.60 -6.29
N LYS A 42 11.52 5.12 -7.52
CA LYS A 42 11.78 5.95 -8.71
C LYS A 42 10.54 6.12 -9.58
N GLY A 43 9.45 5.43 -9.25
CA GLY A 43 8.19 5.52 -9.94
C GLY A 43 7.05 5.60 -8.95
N ILE A 44 5.96 6.25 -9.35
CA ILE A 44 4.78 6.43 -8.52
C ILE A 44 3.65 5.59 -9.13
N PRO A 45 3.19 4.53 -8.44
CA PRO A 45 2.08 3.73 -8.95
C PRO A 45 0.76 4.48 -8.79
N SER A 46 -0.16 4.25 -9.73
CA SER A 46 -1.53 4.71 -9.58
C SER A 46 -2.22 3.90 -8.49
N LEU A 47 -3.35 4.39 -8.00
CA LEU A 47 -4.16 3.64 -7.04
C LEU A 47 -4.55 2.27 -7.60
N GLU A 48 -4.95 2.24 -8.86
CA GLU A 48 -5.32 0.99 -9.53
C GLU A 48 -4.17 -0.01 -9.53
N THR A 49 -2.96 0.45 -9.82
CA THR A 49 -1.77 -0.40 -9.80
C THR A 49 -1.48 -0.90 -8.39
N LEU A 50 -1.60 -0.04 -7.38
CA LEU A 50 -1.41 -0.44 -5.98
C LEU A 50 -2.37 -1.55 -5.57
N VAL A 51 -3.62 -1.45 -6.00
CA VAL A 51 -4.64 -2.45 -5.73
C VAL A 51 -4.27 -3.79 -6.37
N LYS A 52 -3.80 -3.77 -7.61
CA LYS A 52 -3.35 -4.98 -8.31
C LYS A 52 -2.15 -5.62 -7.59
N ILE A 53 -1.20 -4.79 -7.16
CA ILE A 53 -0.03 -5.27 -6.42
C ILE A 53 -0.47 -5.95 -5.12
N ALA A 54 -1.36 -5.31 -4.37
CA ALA A 54 -1.86 -5.85 -3.11
C ALA A 54 -2.54 -7.21 -3.33
N ASN A 55 -3.33 -7.34 -4.39
CA ASN A 55 -4.03 -8.58 -4.70
C ASN A 55 -3.06 -9.69 -5.09
N VAL A 56 -2.10 -9.41 -5.97
CA VAL A 56 -1.13 -10.41 -6.43
C VAL A 56 -0.23 -10.87 -5.29
N LEU A 57 0.20 -9.95 -4.45
CA LEU A 57 1.10 -10.26 -3.33
C LEU A 57 0.34 -10.75 -2.09
N GLU A 58 -0.98 -10.73 -2.12
CA GLU A 58 -1.82 -11.14 -0.99
C GLU A 58 -1.45 -10.40 0.29
N ILE A 59 -1.35 -9.08 0.16
CA ILE A 59 -1.01 -8.19 1.27
C ILE A 59 -2.04 -7.06 1.29
N SER A 60 -2.35 -6.56 2.47
CA SER A 60 -3.29 -5.44 2.58
C SER A 60 -2.67 -4.15 2.08
N ILE A 61 -3.49 -3.25 1.57
CA ILE A 61 -3.03 -1.92 1.16
C ILE A 61 -2.43 -1.19 2.38
N ASP A 62 -3.02 -1.36 3.55
CA ASP A 62 -2.50 -0.77 4.79
C ASP A 62 -1.06 -1.19 5.03
N SER A 63 -0.77 -2.48 4.91
CA SER A 63 0.59 -3.00 5.08
C SER A 63 1.54 -2.46 4.02
N LEU A 64 1.09 -2.33 2.78
CA LEU A 64 1.91 -1.74 1.72
C LEU A 64 2.26 -0.29 2.02
N LEU A 65 1.29 0.50 2.48
CA LEU A 65 1.47 1.93 2.66
C LEU A 65 2.16 2.30 3.98
N PHE A 66 1.91 1.54 5.02
CA PHE A 66 2.33 1.90 6.39
C PHE A 66 3.26 0.90 7.04
N GLY A 67 3.57 -0.19 6.35
CA GLY A 67 4.45 -1.22 6.88
C GLY A 67 3.68 -2.31 7.61
N ASP A 68 4.42 -3.20 8.28
CA ASP A 68 3.84 -4.36 8.96
C ASP A 68 3.07 -3.94 10.20
N LEU A 69 1.74 -3.99 10.11
CA LEU A 69 0.84 -3.63 11.21
C LEU A 69 0.55 -4.79 12.16
N ASN A 70 1.07 -5.97 11.89
CA ASN A 70 0.89 -7.13 12.77
C ASN A 70 1.81 -7.10 13.99
N ASN A 71 2.77 -6.21 13.98
CA ASN A 71 3.65 -6.01 15.09
C ASN A 71 2.92 -5.11 16.11
N LYS A 72 3.03 -5.43 17.39
CA LYS A 72 2.32 -4.71 18.48
C LYS A 72 2.62 -3.22 18.48
N SER A 73 3.86 -2.84 18.18
CA SER A 73 4.24 -1.44 18.10
C SER A 73 3.75 -0.80 16.81
N GLY A 74 3.55 -1.59 15.74
CA GLY A 74 3.08 -1.10 14.46
C GLY A 74 1.65 -0.60 14.50
N SER A 75 0.77 -1.35 15.16
CA SER A 75 -0.63 -0.95 15.31
C SER A 75 -0.79 0.36 16.06
N ASN A 76 -0.09 0.50 17.18
CA ASN A 76 -0.10 1.74 17.97
C ASN A 76 0.53 2.90 17.20
N HIS A 77 1.59 2.62 16.45
CA HIS A 77 2.26 3.62 15.65
C HIS A 77 1.34 4.15 14.53
N PHE A 78 0.60 3.26 13.89
CA PHE A 78 -0.35 3.63 12.84
C PHE A 78 -1.44 4.56 13.38
N VAL A 79 -2.09 4.18 14.51
CA VAL A 79 -3.13 4.99 15.14
C VAL A 79 -2.57 6.36 15.53
N LYS A 80 -1.39 6.37 16.12
CA LYS A 80 -0.73 7.60 16.55
C LYS A 80 -0.42 8.50 15.36
N LYS A 81 0.08 7.90 14.26
CA LYS A 81 0.42 8.64 13.05
C LYS A 81 -0.82 9.25 12.40
N VAL A 82 -1.91 8.50 12.34
CA VAL A 82 -3.17 9.01 11.81
C VAL A 82 -3.66 10.18 12.66
N ALA A 83 -3.61 10.06 13.98
CA ALA A 83 -4.01 11.12 14.90
C ALA A 83 -3.17 12.39 14.67
N GLU A 84 -1.86 12.25 14.55
CA GLU A 84 -0.96 13.37 14.28
C GLU A 84 -1.27 14.07 12.97
N LEU A 85 -1.44 13.27 11.89
CA LEU A 85 -1.66 13.81 10.56
C LEU A 85 -3.02 14.50 10.42
N THR A 86 -4.01 14.09 11.22
CA THR A 86 -5.36 14.64 11.15
C THR A 86 -5.65 15.72 12.19
N GLU A 87 -4.69 16.00 13.06
CA GLU A 87 -4.86 16.97 14.16
C GLU A 87 -5.31 18.34 13.67
N THR A 88 -4.76 18.79 12.55
CA THR A 88 -5.05 20.11 11.99
C THR A 88 -6.14 20.08 10.92
N PHE A 89 -6.75 18.94 10.70
CA PHE A 89 -7.79 18.80 9.67
C PHE A 89 -9.06 19.56 10.08
N SER A 90 -9.67 20.26 9.12
CA SER A 90 -10.99 20.84 9.29
C SER A 90 -12.04 19.75 9.36
N PRO A 91 -13.26 20.02 9.88
CA PRO A 91 -14.34 19.03 9.86
C PRO A 91 -14.61 18.46 8.47
N LYS A 92 -14.53 19.29 7.45
CA LYS A 92 -14.75 18.86 6.07
C LYS A 92 -13.64 17.92 5.59
N GLU A 93 -12.40 18.20 5.96
CA GLU A 93 -11.27 17.34 5.61
C GLU A 93 -11.37 15.99 6.32
N LYS A 94 -11.82 15.97 7.56
CA LYS A 94 -12.06 14.72 8.29
C LYS A 94 -13.16 13.89 7.63
N GLU A 95 -14.20 14.54 7.15
CA GLU A 95 -15.27 13.86 6.41
C GLU A 95 -14.73 13.23 5.14
N LEU A 96 -13.90 13.94 4.39
CA LEU A 96 -13.27 13.40 3.18
C LEU A 96 -12.38 12.20 3.49
N LEU A 97 -11.64 12.26 4.59
CA LEU A 97 -10.81 11.14 5.03
C LEU A 97 -11.65 9.91 5.33
N LEU A 98 -12.75 10.07 6.06
CA LEU A 98 -13.66 8.98 6.39
C LEU A 98 -14.26 8.35 5.13
N LYS A 99 -14.65 9.17 4.15
CA LYS A 99 -15.17 8.67 2.88
C LYS A 99 -14.12 7.86 2.12
N SER A 100 -12.86 8.30 2.16
CA SER A 100 -11.76 7.57 1.52
C SER A 100 -11.57 6.20 2.17
N ILE A 101 -11.65 6.13 3.49
CA ILE A 101 -11.54 4.87 4.23
C ILE A 101 -12.69 3.94 3.88
N GLU A 102 -13.91 4.47 3.77
CA GLU A 102 -15.09 3.69 3.39
C GLU A 102 -14.93 3.09 1.99
N ILE A 103 -14.41 3.87 1.05
CA ILE A 103 -14.16 3.39 -0.31
C ILE A 103 -13.15 2.23 -0.30
N ILE A 104 -12.08 2.36 0.46
CA ILE A 104 -11.07 1.30 0.60
C ILE A 104 -11.70 0.05 1.21
N ASN A 105 -12.54 0.22 2.23
CA ASN A 105 -13.24 -0.89 2.88
C ASN A 105 -14.17 -1.63 1.93
N GLU A 106 -14.96 -0.89 1.14
CA GLU A 106 -15.84 -1.48 0.13
C GLU A 106 -15.04 -2.28 -0.88
N TYR A 107 -13.95 -1.71 -1.34
CA TYR A 107 -13.06 -2.38 -2.27
C TYR A 107 -12.56 -3.70 -1.71
N ARG A 108 -12.09 -3.68 -0.45
CA ARG A 108 -11.60 -4.88 0.22
C ARG A 108 -12.67 -5.96 0.33
N ASN A 109 -13.90 -5.58 0.66
CA ASN A 109 -15.02 -6.51 0.80
C ASN A 109 -15.43 -7.11 -0.54
N ASN A 110 -15.35 -6.34 -1.61
CA ASN A 110 -15.72 -6.80 -2.96
C ASN A 110 -14.62 -7.60 -3.64
N ALA A 111 -13.39 -7.53 -3.15
CA ALA A 111 -12.24 -8.24 -3.70
C ALA A 111 -12.14 -9.70 -3.24
N LYS A 112 -13.03 -10.14 -2.39
CA LYS A 112 -13.04 -11.53 -1.89
C LYS A 112 -13.71 -12.48 -2.85
#